data_40bf9aafd4fa0bcb3647a20fdf65fcdd
#
_entry.id   40bf9aafd4fa0bcb3647a20fdf65fcdd
#
_cell.length_a   1.000
_cell.length_b   1.000
_cell.length_c   1.000
_cell.angle_alpha   90.00
_cell.angle_beta   90.00
_cell.angle_gamma   90.00
#
_symmetry.space_group_name_H-M   'P 1'
#
loop_
_entity.id
_entity.type
_entity.pdbx_description
1 polymer ?
#
loop_
_entity_poly.entity_id
_entity_poly.type
_entity_poly.pdbx_seq_one_letter_code
_entity_poly.pdbx_strand_id
1 'polypeptide(L)'
;KLEDNIEESIASLREATTLDKRSSELVSALEEGVLGKWGMIDKQANVMRIRGRSRGRGSFVEHLAEEVASNIEFRASSITKDTSFYALSANQAVSKQITLSLALSLIVMIICCAIIFYIYKRIILRLIALTNLVEKNSEEVASFEGSDEISRLAKTFALYFERVKSQETELIRLSLSDPLTNIPNRRAFEMEMEKVIAMSKRYDWPLTVVILDVDSFKLYNDNYGHPKGDECLKAVAIGLNEVITRNTDFCARYGGEEFVAILPNTDEKGAKVKAEEIRDAIESLGIEHSKSTVSPVITASLGVATVNFVNHHNWTLTSILNTADKALYDAKTGGRNRCVFSSLP
;
A
#
# COMPACT_ATOMS: atom_id res chain seq x y z
N LYS A 1 25.29 -43.06 77.60
CA LYS A 1 26.31 -43.23 76.48
C LYS A 1 25.79 -44.03 75.32
N LEU A 2 24.99 -45.12 75.55
CA LEU A 2 24.38 -45.90 74.46
C LEU A 2 23.15 -45.15 73.92
N GLU A 3 22.36 -44.62 74.81
CA GLU A 3 21.19 -43.78 74.50
C GLU A 3 21.61 -42.53 73.71
N ASP A 4 22.66 -41.88 74.19
CA ASP A 4 23.21 -40.68 73.56
C ASP A 4 23.71 -40.95 72.13
N ASN A 5 24.39 -42.13 71.92
CA ASN A 5 24.86 -42.52 70.60
C ASN A 5 23.72 -42.90 69.62
N ILE A 6 22.64 -43.45 70.17
CA ILE A 6 21.43 -43.79 69.36
C ILE A 6 20.67 -42.50 69.00
N GLU A 7 20.52 -41.55 69.93
CA GLU A 7 19.92 -40.25 69.65
C GLU A 7 20.70 -39.46 68.60
N GLU A 8 22.08 -39.49 68.69
CA GLU A 8 22.94 -38.80 67.67
C GLU A 8 22.79 -39.47 66.27
N SER A 9 22.69 -40.81 66.23
CA SER A 9 22.44 -41.51 64.96
C SER A 9 21.08 -41.26 64.37
N ILE A 10 20.04 -41.12 65.21
CA ILE A 10 18.68 -40.80 64.76
C ILE A 10 18.62 -39.33 64.35
N ALA A 11 19.32 -38.41 65.01
CA ALA A 11 19.41 -37.01 64.61
C ALA A 11 20.10 -36.84 63.24
N SER A 12 21.17 -37.57 62.98
CA SER A 12 21.86 -37.60 61.66
C SER A 12 20.97 -38.18 60.58
N LEU A 13 20.16 -39.21 60.84
CA LEU A 13 19.19 -39.76 59.89
C LEU A 13 18.04 -38.77 59.66
N ARG A 14 17.64 -37.97 60.60
CA ARG A 14 16.61 -36.94 60.47
C ARG A 14 17.09 -35.79 59.59
N GLU A 15 18.34 -35.38 59.71
CA GLU A 15 18.95 -34.35 58.87
C GLU A 15 19.06 -34.82 57.41
N ALA A 16 19.45 -36.06 57.19
CA ALA A 16 19.59 -36.66 55.86
C ALA A 16 18.21 -36.89 55.15
N THR A 17 17.09 -36.94 55.89
CA THR A 17 15.78 -37.28 55.37
C THR A 17 14.80 -36.11 55.26
N THR A 18 15.24 -34.87 55.39
CA THR A 18 14.40 -33.64 55.35
C THR A 18 13.68 -33.36 54.04
N LEU A 19 13.95 -34.10 52.97
CA LEU A 19 13.45 -33.83 51.61
C LEU A 19 12.23 -34.70 51.20
N ASP A 20 11.86 -35.73 51.97
CA ASP A 20 10.70 -36.57 51.61
C ASP A 20 9.85 -36.91 52.80
N LYS A 21 8.53 -36.65 52.70
CA LYS A 21 7.54 -36.89 53.75
C LYS A 21 7.51 -38.36 54.23
N ARG A 22 7.72 -39.30 53.31
CA ARG A 22 7.70 -40.74 53.60
C ARG A 22 8.93 -41.21 54.39
N SER A 23 10.08 -40.63 54.10
CA SER A 23 11.32 -40.85 54.82
C SER A 23 11.28 -40.24 56.23
N SER A 24 10.66 -39.08 56.37
CA SER A 24 10.41 -38.41 57.69
C SER A 24 9.47 -39.21 58.56
N GLU A 25 8.38 -39.81 58.02
CA GLU A 25 7.47 -40.70 58.73
C GLU A 25 8.14 -41.98 59.18
N LEU A 26 9.04 -42.55 58.39
CA LEU A 26 9.83 -43.74 58.72
C LEU A 26 10.84 -43.46 59.84
N VAL A 27 11.51 -42.32 59.82
CA VAL A 27 12.45 -41.91 60.90
C VAL A 27 11.68 -41.68 62.20
N SER A 28 10.51 -41.02 62.16
CA SER A 28 9.65 -40.85 63.32
C SER A 28 9.15 -42.18 63.91
N ALA A 29 8.77 -43.10 63.07
CA ALA A 29 8.34 -44.44 63.48
C ALA A 29 9.50 -45.27 64.09
N LEU A 30 10.73 -45.06 63.58
CA LEU A 30 11.94 -45.70 64.09
C LEU A 30 12.35 -45.08 65.45
N GLU A 31 12.22 -43.78 65.61
CA GLU A 31 12.44 -43.05 66.88
C GLU A 31 11.46 -43.52 67.95
N GLU A 32 10.17 -43.58 67.63
CA GLU A 32 9.14 -44.04 68.52
C GLU A 32 9.29 -45.53 68.87
N GLY A 33 9.69 -46.36 67.89
CA GLY A 33 9.94 -47.78 68.09
C GLY A 33 11.16 -48.14 68.93
N VAL A 34 12.19 -47.22 68.90
CA VAL A 34 13.46 -47.44 69.63
C VAL A 34 13.46 -46.72 70.99
N LEU A 35 13.15 -45.40 70.98
CA LEU A 35 13.24 -44.53 72.16
C LEU A 35 11.91 -44.30 72.86
N GLY A 36 10.75 -44.60 72.22
CA GLY A 36 9.43 -44.37 72.78
C GLY A 36 9.19 -45.17 74.06
N LYS A 37 8.23 -44.67 74.87
CA LYS A 37 7.87 -45.23 76.22
C LYS A 37 7.59 -46.76 76.25
N TRP A 38 7.31 -47.38 75.12
CA TRP A 38 7.19 -48.78 74.93
C TRP A 38 8.10 -49.35 73.84
N GLY A 39 9.11 -48.58 73.51
CA GLY A 39 10.09 -48.92 72.48
C GLY A 39 11.02 -50.05 72.91
N MET A 40 11.96 -50.40 71.97
CA MET A 40 12.82 -51.55 72.18
C MET A 40 13.75 -51.36 73.41
N ILE A 41 14.20 -50.19 73.71
CA ILE A 41 15.05 -49.85 74.88
C ILE A 41 14.25 -50.05 76.17
N ASP A 42 13.04 -49.52 76.24
CA ASP A 42 12.19 -49.61 77.41
C ASP A 42 11.73 -51.06 77.71
N LYS A 43 11.42 -51.81 76.61
CA LYS A 43 11.10 -53.27 76.74
C LYS A 43 12.30 -54.09 77.24
N GLN A 44 13.51 -53.73 76.73
CA GLN A 44 14.72 -54.43 77.20
C GLN A 44 15.14 -54.02 78.59
N ALA A 45 14.98 -52.78 78.96
CA ALA A 45 15.20 -52.30 80.35
C ALA A 45 14.23 -53.03 81.33
N ASN A 46 12.99 -53.20 80.91
CA ASN A 46 12.02 -53.97 81.70
C ASN A 46 12.35 -55.46 81.82
N VAL A 47 12.80 -56.07 80.74
CA VAL A 47 13.25 -57.52 80.75
C VAL A 47 14.48 -57.65 81.62
N MET A 48 15.41 -56.68 81.61
CA MET A 48 16.59 -56.69 82.52
C MET A 48 16.20 -56.51 83.98
N ARG A 49 15.17 -55.71 84.27
CA ARG A 49 14.64 -55.52 85.67
C ARG A 49 14.03 -56.79 86.20
N ILE A 50 13.39 -57.57 85.36
CA ILE A 50 12.75 -58.85 85.73
C ILE A 50 13.79 -59.99 85.91
N ARG A 51 14.87 -60.03 85.11
CA ARG A 51 15.99 -61.04 85.22
C ARG A 51 17.07 -60.65 86.21
N GLY A 52 16.96 -59.56 86.92
CA GLY A 52 17.92 -58.89 87.81
C GLY A 52 18.29 -59.63 89.11
N ARG A 53 18.22 -60.97 89.23
CA ARG A 53 18.63 -61.72 90.41
C ARG A 53 19.44 -62.99 90.06
N SER A 54 20.52 -62.85 89.28
CA SER A 54 21.48 -63.95 89.24
C SER A 54 22.83 -63.48 88.62
N ARG A 55 23.93 -63.92 89.20
CA ARG A 55 25.36 -63.56 88.87
C ARG A 55 25.67 -63.71 87.38
N GLY A 56 26.13 -62.59 86.75
CA GLY A 56 26.66 -62.61 85.38
C GLY A 56 26.29 -61.29 84.61
N ARG A 57 26.16 -60.19 85.32
CA ARG A 57 25.61 -58.90 84.76
C ARG A 57 26.44 -58.09 83.81
N GLY A 58 27.74 -58.31 83.69
CA GLY A 58 28.59 -57.52 82.84
C GLY A 58 28.54 -57.92 81.33
N SER A 59 28.84 -59.23 81.09
CA SER A 59 28.97 -59.76 79.72
C SER A 59 27.65 -59.86 78.95
N PHE A 60 26.52 -60.07 79.65
CA PHE A 60 25.21 -60.17 79.01
C PHE A 60 24.67 -58.78 78.52
N VAL A 61 24.95 -57.72 79.34
CA VAL A 61 24.53 -56.37 79.02
C VAL A 61 25.42 -55.84 77.84
N GLU A 62 26.68 -56.21 77.83
CA GLU A 62 27.61 -55.82 76.75
C GLU A 62 27.24 -56.55 75.47
N HIS A 63 26.96 -57.84 75.52
CA HIS A 63 26.53 -58.60 74.30
C HIS A 63 25.18 -58.17 73.79
N LEU A 64 24.21 -57.83 74.67
CA LEU A 64 22.94 -57.30 74.24
C LEU A 64 23.05 -55.86 73.65
N ALA A 65 23.94 -55.06 74.18
CA ALA A 65 24.24 -53.73 73.65
C ALA A 65 24.91 -53.82 72.27
N GLU A 66 25.81 -54.75 72.05
CA GLU A 66 26.43 -55.01 70.75
C GLU A 66 25.39 -55.56 69.76
N GLU A 67 24.49 -56.45 70.19
CA GLU A 67 23.44 -57.02 69.29
C GLU A 67 22.43 -55.93 68.88
N VAL A 68 22.06 -55.05 69.83
CA VAL A 68 21.18 -53.89 69.50
C VAL A 68 21.90 -52.86 68.59
N ALA A 69 23.16 -52.55 68.89
CA ALA A 69 23.93 -51.65 68.06
C ALA A 69 24.08 -52.22 66.65
N SER A 70 24.44 -53.50 66.49
CA SER A 70 24.54 -54.19 65.24
C SER A 70 23.21 -54.21 64.45
N ASN A 71 22.10 -54.44 65.15
CA ASN A 71 20.77 -54.45 64.53
C ASN A 71 20.36 -53.02 64.07
N ILE A 72 20.70 -52.00 64.87
CA ILE A 72 20.45 -50.59 64.47
C ILE A 72 21.32 -50.19 63.27
N GLU A 73 22.59 -50.54 63.30
CA GLU A 73 23.53 -50.27 62.19
C GLU A 73 23.12 -50.97 60.90
N PHE A 74 22.70 -52.25 61.00
CA PHE A 74 22.17 -52.99 59.87
C PHE A 74 20.87 -52.35 59.30
N ARG A 75 19.92 -51.95 60.17
CA ARG A 75 18.71 -51.28 59.72
C ARG A 75 19.00 -49.89 59.17
N ALA A 76 19.88 -49.11 59.82
CA ALA A 76 20.27 -47.77 59.32
C ALA A 76 20.95 -47.92 57.93
N SER A 77 21.85 -48.86 57.77
CA SER A 77 22.49 -49.15 56.49
C SER A 77 21.51 -49.58 55.41
N SER A 78 20.52 -50.44 55.79
CA SER A 78 19.46 -50.87 54.86
C SER A 78 18.57 -49.65 54.40
N ILE A 79 18.13 -48.85 55.39
CA ILE A 79 17.34 -47.63 55.07
C ILE A 79 18.14 -46.65 54.22
N THR A 80 19.40 -46.43 54.48
CA THR A 80 20.26 -45.53 53.70
C THR A 80 20.43 -46.05 52.26
N LYS A 81 20.57 -47.39 52.12
CA LYS A 81 20.69 -48.01 50.81
C LYS A 81 19.38 -47.91 49.98
N ASP A 82 18.24 -48.15 50.63
CA ASP A 82 16.95 -48.06 50.01
C ASP A 82 16.62 -46.59 49.61
N THR A 83 16.89 -45.63 50.51
CA THR A 83 16.68 -44.21 50.22
C THR A 83 17.57 -43.70 49.08
N SER A 84 18.85 -44.16 49.05
CA SER A 84 19.75 -43.79 47.95
C SER A 84 19.32 -44.39 46.61
N PHE A 85 18.79 -45.63 46.62
CA PHE A 85 18.26 -46.27 45.42
C PHE A 85 16.99 -45.56 44.92
N TYR A 86 16.07 -45.18 45.80
CA TYR A 86 14.90 -44.41 45.41
C TYR A 86 15.25 -43.01 44.93
N ALA A 87 16.21 -42.33 45.55
CA ALA A 87 16.70 -41.03 45.11
C ALA A 87 17.34 -41.08 43.73
N LEU A 88 18.14 -42.13 43.48
CA LEU A 88 18.78 -42.33 42.16
C LEU A 88 17.75 -42.60 41.07
N SER A 89 16.78 -43.44 41.34
CA SER A 89 15.70 -43.79 40.40
C SER A 89 14.79 -42.58 40.13
N ALA A 90 14.48 -41.77 41.16
CA ALA A 90 13.71 -40.55 41.01
C ALA A 90 14.45 -39.50 40.16
N ASN A 91 15.76 -39.30 40.43
CA ASN A 91 16.59 -38.41 39.63
C ASN A 91 16.68 -38.84 38.16
N GLN A 92 16.77 -40.15 37.88
CA GLN A 92 16.76 -40.67 36.52
C GLN A 92 15.40 -40.44 35.83
N ALA A 93 14.30 -40.63 36.54
CA ALA A 93 12.96 -40.35 36.02
C ALA A 93 12.76 -38.86 35.70
N VAL A 94 13.16 -37.98 36.63
CA VAL A 94 13.10 -36.52 36.44
C VAL A 94 13.98 -36.06 35.26
N SER A 95 15.22 -36.58 35.16
CA SER A 95 16.11 -36.23 34.05
C SER A 95 15.55 -36.69 32.71
N LYS A 96 14.94 -37.87 32.61
CA LYS A 96 14.25 -38.33 31.41
C LYS A 96 13.04 -37.46 31.07
N GLN A 97 12.29 -37.01 32.05
CA GLN A 97 11.14 -36.15 31.86
C GLN A 97 11.58 -34.75 31.37
N ILE A 98 12.65 -34.19 31.93
CA ILE A 98 13.24 -32.93 31.49
C ILE A 98 13.74 -33.03 30.04
N THR A 99 14.48 -34.08 29.69
CA THR A 99 14.97 -34.28 28.33
C THR A 99 13.84 -34.44 27.34
N LEU A 100 12.78 -35.18 27.69
CA LEU A 100 11.60 -35.32 26.85
C LEU A 100 10.85 -33.99 26.65
N SER A 101 10.69 -33.22 27.73
CA SER A 101 10.07 -31.90 27.68
C SER A 101 10.86 -30.90 26.83
N LEU A 102 12.19 -30.90 26.95
CA LEU A 102 13.08 -30.07 26.11
C LEU A 102 13.02 -30.49 24.65
N ALA A 103 13.03 -31.77 24.36
CA ALA A 103 12.88 -32.28 22.99
C ALA A 103 11.54 -31.90 22.38
N LEU A 104 10.46 -31.99 23.14
CA LEU A 104 9.10 -31.60 22.69
C LEU A 104 9.04 -30.08 22.42
N SER A 105 9.59 -29.27 23.33
CA SER A 105 9.63 -27.80 23.12
C SER A 105 10.45 -27.40 21.90
N LEU A 106 11.55 -28.09 21.63
CA LEU A 106 12.37 -27.87 20.44
C LEU A 106 11.60 -28.22 19.16
N ILE A 107 10.86 -29.33 19.16
CA ILE A 107 10.03 -29.72 18.01
C ILE A 107 8.95 -28.67 17.77
N VAL A 108 8.25 -28.21 18.82
CA VAL A 108 7.23 -27.15 18.69
C VAL A 108 7.85 -25.87 18.14
N MET A 109 9.02 -25.47 18.62
CA MET A 109 9.73 -24.30 18.14
C MET A 109 10.07 -24.43 16.64
N ILE A 110 10.56 -25.59 16.20
CA ILE A 110 10.88 -25.84 14.78
C ILE A 110 9.60 -25.73 13.92
N ILE A 111 8.50 -26.32 14.38
CA ILE A 111 7.21 -26.25 13.67
C ILE A 111 6.73 -24.79 13.58
N CYS A 112 6.80 -24.02 14.66
CA CYS A 112 6.44 -22.61 14.65
C CYS A 112 7.31 -21.81 13.67
N CYS A 113 8.62 -22.01 13.69
CA CYS A 113 9.52 -21.37 12.75
C CYS A 113 9.22 -21.74 11.29
N ALA A 114 8.91 -23.01 11.03
CA ALA A 114 8.53 -23.46 9.68
C ALA A 114 7.21 -22.83 9.22
N ILE A 115 6.21 -22.71 10.08
CA ILE A 115 4.95 -22.04 9.78
C ILE A 115 5.17 -20.54 9.51
N ILE A 116 5.94 -19.85 10.35
CA ILE A 116 6.27 -18.44 10.18
C ILE A 116 7.00 -18.23 8.85
N PHE A 117 7.98 -19.07 8.54
CA PHE A 117 8.73 -19.01 7.28
C PHE A 117 7.81 -19.25 6.06
N TYR A 118 6.88 -20.20 6.16
CA TYR A 118 5.90 -20.48 5.11
C TYR A 118 4.98 -19.27 4.87
N ILE A 119 4.43 -18.70 5.95
CA ILE A 119 3.58 -17.50 5.87
C ILE A 119 4.36 -16.32 5.27
N TYR A 120 5.58 -16.08 5.74
CA TYR A 120 6.43 -15.02 5.23
C TYR A 120 6.68 -15.15 3.72
N LYS A 121 7.09 -16.33 3.27
CA LYS A 121 7.38 -16.57 1.85
C LYS A 121 6.14 -16.54 0.96
N ARG A 122 5.03 -17.11 1.42
CA ARG A 122 3.82 -17.27 0.59
C ARG A 122 2.89 -16.08 0.62
N ILE A 123 2.86 -15.34 1.70
CA ILE A 123 1.92 -14.22 1.88
C ILE A 123 2.67 -12.88 1.85
N ILE A 124 3.61 -12.67 2.78
CA ILE A 124 4.22 -11.36 2.97
C ILE A 124 5.04 -10.92 1.77
N LEU A 125 5.92 -11.77 1.25
CA LEU A 125 6.75 -11.42 0.07
C LEU A 125 5.88 -11.15 -1.17
N ARG A 126 4.79 -11.89 -1.35
CA ARG A 126 3.88 -11.67 -2.48
C ARG A 126 3.07 -10.39 -2.31
N LEU A 127 2.66 -10.06 -1.08
CA LEU A 127 1.97 -8.80 -0.79
C LEU A 127 2.88 -7.60 -1.03
N ILE A 128 4.14 -7.66 -0.60
CA ILE A 128 5.15 -6.63 -0.87
C ILE A 128 5.40 -6.48 -2.38
N ALA A 129 5.50 -7.60 -3.11
CA ALA A 129 5.65 -7.58 -4.55
C ALA A 129 4.45 -6.90 -5.24
N LEU A 130 3.22 -7.21 -4.81
CA LEU A 130 2.01 -6.57 -5.30
C LEU A 130 2.00 -5.06 -5.01
N THR A 131 2.36 -4.66 -3.79
CA THR A 131 2.40 -3.24 -3.41
C THR A 131 3.40 -2.46 -4.27
N ASN A 132 4.59 -3.02 -4.49
CA ASN A 132 5.62 -2.41 -5.33
C ASN A 132 5.19 -2.31 -6.81
N LEU A 133 4.44 -3.29 -7.32
CA LEU A 133 3.89 -3.24 -8.68
C LEU A 133 2.78 -2.18 -8.81
N VAL A 134 1.93 -2.07 -7.81
CA VAL A 134 0.88 -1.03 -7.74
C VAL A 134 1.48 0.38 -7.73
N GLU A 135 2.57 0.58 -7.01
CA GLU A 135 3.28 1.87 -6.95
C GLU A 135 3.97 2.23 -8.27
N LYS A 136 4.46 1.24 -9.00
CA LYS A 136 5.33 1.43 -10.16
C LYS A 136 4.58 1.53 -11.48
N ASN A 137 3.59 0.68 -11.72
CA ASN A 137 2.79 0.72 -12.96
C ASN A 137 1.58 -0.23 -12.91
N SER A 138 0.40 0.28 -13.29
CA SER A 138 -0.83 -0.51 -13.33
C SER A 138 -0.81 -1.66 -14.36
N GLU A 139 -0.05 -1.53 -15.44
CA GLU A 139 0.06 -2.55 -16.49
C GLU A 139 0.79 -3.82 -16.02
N GLU A 140 1.79 -3.67 -15.13
CA GLU A 140 2.52 -4.80 -14.55
C GLU A 140 1.70 -5.59 -13.52
N VAL A 141 0.68 -4.95 -12.90
CA VAL A 141 -0.21 -5.62 -11.92
C VAL A 141 -1.04 -6.73 -12.60
N ALA A 142 -1.42 -6.56 -13.86
CA ALA A 142 -2.17 -7.57 -14.62
C ALA A 142 -1.34 -8.83 -14.88
N SER A 143 -0.01 -8.74 -14.90
CA SER A 143 0.92 -9.86 -15.11
C SER A 143 1.24 -10.66 -13.85
N PHE A 144 0.65 -10.31 -12.70
CA PHE A 144 0.88 -11.00 -11.44
C PHE A 144 0.30 -12.43 -11.49
N GLU A 145 1.18 -13.41 -11.74
CA GLU A 145 0.79 -14.80 -11.91
C GLU A 145 0.48 -15.52 -10.59
N GLY A 146 -0.57 -16.32 -10.62
CA GLY A 146 -0.98 -17.20 -9.53
C GLY A 146 -2.47 -17.53 -9.60
N SER A 147 -2.87 -18.55 -8.86
CA SER A 147 -4.26 -19.00 -8.74
C SER A 147 -4.85 -18.75 -7.34
N ASP A 148 -4.12 -18.06 -6.49
CA ASP A 148 -4.51 -17.77 -5.11
C ASP A 148 -5.31 -16.46 -4.97
N GLU A 149 -5.79 -16.20 -3.76
CA GLU A 149 -6.59 -15.01 -3.42
C GLU A 149 -5.85 -13.70 -3.71
N ILE A 150 -4.51 -13.70 -3.52
CA ILE A 150 -3.67 -12.53 -3.77
C ILE A 150 -3.63 -12.21 -5.28
N SER A 151 -3.53 -13.23 -6.11
CA SER A 151 -3.57 -13.07 -7.57
C SER A 151 -4.95 -12.62 -8.07
N ARG A 152 -6.04 -13.11 -7.45
CA ARG A 152 -7.39 -12.61 -7.73
C ARG A 152 -7.55 -11.15 -7.33
N LEU A 153 -7.00 -10.76 -6.19
CA LEU A 153 -6.98 -9.37 -5.72
C LEU A 153 -6.20 -8.48 -6.69
N ALA A 154 -5.00 -8.91 -7.12
CA ALA A 154 -4.19 -8.20 -8.11
C ALA A 154 -4.96 -7.94 -9.42
N LYS A 155 -5.62 -8.97 -9.98
CA LYS A 155 -6.46 -8.84 -11.18
C LYS A 155 -7.62 -7.87 -10.98
N THR A 156 -8.26 -7.92 -9.82
CA THR A 156 -9.34 -6.98 -9.49
C THR A 156 -8.83 -5.55 -9.41
N PHE A 157 -7.68 -5.32 -8.78
CA PHE A 157 -7.04 -4.01 -8.76
C PHE A 157 -6.67 -3.51 -10.16
N ALA A 158 -6.08 -4.36 -11.00
CA ALA A 158 -5.75 -4.00 -12.39
C ALA A 158 -7.01 -3.51 -13.14
N LEU A 159 -8.13 -4.23 -13.04
CA LEU A 159 -9.40 -3.81 -13.65
C LEU A 159 -9.92 -2.48 -13.09
N TYR A 160 -9.79 -2.24 -11.78
CA TYR A 160 -10.18 -0.96 -11.20
C TYR A 160 -9.28 0.18 -11.65
N PHE A 161 -7.97 -0.02 -11.75
CA PHE A 161 -7.04 0.98 -12.27
C PHE A 161 -7.35 1.36 -13.72
N GLU A 162 -7.57 0.38 -14.59
CA GLU A 162 -7.98 0.61 -15.97
C GLU A 162 -9.29 1.42 -16.04
N ARG A 163 -10.24 1.08 -15.19
CA ARG A 163 -11.52 1.80 -15.13
C ARG A 163 -11.34 3.24 -14.65
N VAL A 164 -10.55 3.46 -13.59
CA VAL A 164 -10.26 4.80 -13.05
C VAL A 164 -9.53 5.63 -14.10
N LYS A 165 -8.49 5.08 -14.75
CA LYS A 165 -7.72 5.74 -15.83
C LYS A 165 -8.61 6.11 -17.02
N SER A 166 -9.50 5.20 -17.43
CA SER A 166 -10.48 5.46 -18.48
C SER A 166 -11.46 6.57 -18.10
N GLN A 167 -11.96 6.55 -16.85
CA GLN A 167 -12.85 7.61 -16.34
C GLN A 167 -12.14 8.95 -16.24
N GLU A 168 -10.90 8.98 -15.77
CA GLU A 168 -10.09 10.19 -15.71
C GLU A 168 -9.84 10.76 -17.12
N THR A 169 -9.47 9.91 -18.09
CA THR A 169 -9.29 10.32 -19.48
C THR A 169 -10.59 10.90 -20.05
N GLU A 170 -11.73 10.27 -19.80
CA GLU A 170 -13.03 10.77 -20.25
C GLU A 170 -13.42 12.08 -19.56
N LEU A 171 -13.16 12.22 -18.27
CA LEU A 171 -13.36 13.49 -17.55
C LEU A 171 -12.48 14.62 -18.12
N ILE A 172 -11.22 14.33 -18.43
CA ILE A 172 -10.33 15.28 -19.09
C ILE A 172 -10.89 15.65 -20.47
N ARG A 173 -11.29 14.68 -21.27
CA ARG A 173 -11.88 14.89 -22.59
C ARG A 173 -13.13 15.77 -22.49
N LEU A 174 -14.05 15.45 -21.59
CA LEU A 174 -15.27 16.24 -21.38
C LEU A 174 -14.96 17.66 -20.86
N SER A 175 -13.92 17.81 -20.06
CA SER A 175 -13.47 19.11 -19.55
C SER A 175 -12.77 19.99 -20.61
N LEU A 176 -12.21 19.38 -21.67
CA LEU A 176 -11.41 20.06 -22.69
C LEU A 176 -12.10 20.12 -24.06
N SER A 177 -13.25 19.49 -24.23
CA SER A 177 -14.04 19.54 -25.46
C SER A 177 -15.24 20.47 -25.31
N ASP A 178 -15.66 21.09 -26.39
CA ASP A 178 -16.95 21.79 -26.49
C ASP A 178 -18.08 20.77 -26.71
N PRO A 179 -19.14 20.75 -25.88
CA PRO A 179 -20.18 19.72 -25.94
C PRO A 179 -21.06 19.82 -27.19
N LEU A 180 -21.13 21.00 -27.84
CA LEU A 180 -21.92 21.16 -29.06
C LEU A 180 -21.16 20.70 -30.29
N THR A 181 -19.91 21.12 -30.42
CA THR A 181 -19.12 20.95 -31.66
C THR A 181 -18.11 19.79 -31.62
N ASN A 182 -17.87 19.22 -30.44
CA ASN A 182 -16.90 18.14 -30.16
C ASN A 182 -15.43 18.49 -30.49
N ILE A 183 -15.11 19.70 -30.92
CA ILE A 183 -13.72 20.18 -31.00
C ILE A 183 -13.25 20.66 -29.61
N PRO A 184 -11.95 20.90 -29.40
CA PRO A 184 -11.42 21.50 -28.20
C PRO A 184 -12.17 22.77 -27.79
N ASN A 185 -12.33 22.99 -26.48
CA ASN A 185 -12.96 24.19 -25.94
C ASN A 185 -11.90 25.29 -25.61
N ARG A 186 -12.36 26.41 -25.10
CA ARG A 186 -11.54 27.55 -24.68
C ARG A 186 -10.43 27.13 -23.69
N ARG A 187 -10.75 26.28 -22.74
CA ARG A 187 -9.77 25.82 -21.74
C ARG A 187 -8.64 25.01 -22.38
N ALA A 188 -8.99 24.14 -23.30
CA ALA A 188 -8.00 23.38 -24.09
C ALA A 188 -7.12 24.31 -24.91
N PHE A 189 -7.70 25.35 -25.54
CA PHE A 189 -6.97 26.37 -26.27
C PHE A 189 -5.98 27.11 -25.37
N GLU A 190 -6.39 27.58 -24.19
CA GLU A 190 -5.52 28.31 -23.26
C GLU A 190 -4.33 27.45 -22.83
N MET A 191 -4.57 26.16 -22.50
CA MET A 191 -3.50 25.21 -22.15
C MET A 191 -2.53 24.94 -23.30
N GLU A 192 -3.03 24.77 -24.53
CA GLU A 192 -2.18 24.52 -25.71
C GLU A 192 -1.38 25.75 -26.07
N MET A 193 -1.98 26.93 -25.99
CA MET A 193 -1.34 28.20 -26.29
C MET A 193 -0.13 28.49 -25.38
N GLU A 194 -0.24 28.17 -24.06
CA GLU A 194 0.89 28.30 -23.13
C GLU A 194 2.07 27.42 -23.55
N LYS A 195 1.83 26.18 -23.94
CA LYS A 195 2.86 25.25 -24.42
C LYS A 195 3.52 25.77 -25.71
N VAL A 196 2.67 26.18 -26.67
CA VAL A 196 3.15 26.64 -27.98
C VAL A 196 3.97 27.93 -27.83
N ILE A 197 3.56 28.90 -27.02
CA ILE A 197 4.33 30.09 -26.70
C ILE A 197 5.71 29.72 -26.13
N ALA A 198 5.75 28.78 -25.17
CA ALA A 198 7.00 28.32 -24.55
C ALA A 198 7.94 27.66 -25.59
N MET A 199 7.39 26.84 -26.50
CA MET A 199 8.15 26.20 -27.58
C MET A 199 8.62 27.19 -28.61
N SER A 200 7.77 28.12 -29.10
CA SER A 200 8.09 29.13 -30.04
C SER A 200 9.20 30.08 -29.52
N LYS A 201 9.15 30.43 -28.25
CA LYS A 201 10.19 31.16 -27.53
C LYS A 201 11.54 30.42 -27.48
N ARG A 202 11.51 29.11 -27.27
CA ARG A 202 12.73 28.29 -27.17
C ARG A 202 13.42 28.06 -28.49
N TYR A 203 12.65 27.96 -29.57
CA TYR A 203 13.16 27.59 -30.89
C TYR A 203 13.15 28.77 -31.88
N ASP A 204 12.79 29.97 -31.44
CA ASP A 204 12.63 31.18 -32.26
C ASP A 204 11.68 30.95 -33.46
N TRP A 205 10.62 30.18 -33.25
CA TRP A 205 9.63 29.93 -34.27
C TRP A 205 8.55 30.99 -34.30
N PRO A 206 8.14 31.47 -35.50
CA PRO A 206 6.98 32.34 -35.61
C PRO A 206 5.73 31.63 -35.16
N LEU A 207 4.81 32.33 -34.52
CA LEU A 207 3.52 31.83 -34.06
C LEU A 207 2.41 32.67 -34.61
N THR A 208 1.45 32.06 -35.30
CA THR A 208 0.22 32.70 -35.77
C THR A 208 -0.97 32.22 -34.97
N VAL A 209 -1.80 33.15 -34.55
CA VAL A 209 -3.12 32.90 -33.92
C VAL A 209 -4.21 33.53 -34.78
N VAL A 210 -5.24 32.78 -35.02
CA VAL A 210 -6.43 33.21 -35.77
C VAL A 210 -7.63 33.18 -34.81
N ILE A 211 -8.36 34.27 -34.74
CA ILE A 211 -9.70 34.35 -34.12
C ILE A 211 -10.71 34.48 -35.24
N LEU A 212 -11.71 33.61 -35.25
CA LEU A 212 -12.77 33.56 -36.24
C LEU A 212 -14.12 33.80 -35.56
N ASP A 213 -14.99 34.57 -36.20
CA ASP A 213 -16.36 34.77 -35.74
C ASP A 213 -17.31 34.62 -36.92
N VAL A 214 -18.40 33.86 -36.71
CA VAL A 214 -19.42 33.62 -37.76
C VAL A 214 -20.25 34.85 -37.98
N ASP A 215 -20.20 35.40 -39.20
CA ASP A 215 -20.83 36.67 -39.55
C ASP A 215 -22.33 36.65 -39.40
N SER A 216 -22.87 37.64 -38.71
CA SER A 216 -24.30 37.85 -38.52
C SER A 216 -25.02 36.66 -37.91
N PHE A 217 -24.36 35.85 -37.07
CA PHE A 217 -24.88 34.63 -36.52
C PHE A 217 -26.13 34.82 -35.63
N LYS A 218 -26.22 35.96 -34.96
CA LYS A 218 -27.44 36.32 -34.22
C LYS A 218 -28.64 36.42 -35.16
N LEU A 219 -28.51 37.11 -36.35
CA LEU A 219 -29.58 37.20 -37.34
C LEU A 219 -29.95 35.84 -37.93
N TYR A 220 -28.97 34.95 -38.04
CA TYR A 220 -29.20 33.56 -38.43
C TYR A 220 -30.10 32.83 -37.43
N ASN A 221 -29.73 32.88 -36.11
CA ASN A 221 -30.55 32.31 -35.06
C ASN A 221 -31.94 32.90 -34.97
N ASP A 222 -32.08 34.23 -35.10
CA ASP A 222 -33.36 34.91 -35.06
C ASP A 222 -34.27 34.49 -36.24
N ASN A 223 -33.69 34.14 -37.40
CA ASN A 223 -34.45 33.71 -38.58
C ASN A 223 -34.73 32.21 -38.66
N TYR A 224 -33.75 31.34 -38.27
CA TYR A 224 -33.88 29.88 -38.45
C TYR A 224 -34.02 29.11 -37.14
N GLY A 225 -33.90 29.80 -36.00
CA GLY A 225 -33.98 29.23 -34.66
C GLY A 225 -32.67 28.62 -34.17
N HIS A 226 -32.52 28.55 -32.85
CA HIS A 226 -31.32 28.01 -32.18
C HIS A 226 -30.88 26.60 -32.64
N PRO A 227 -31.83 25.64 -32.89
CA PRO A 227 -31.40 24.29 -33.36
C PRO A 227 -30.65 24.34 -34.70
N LYS A 228 -31.06 25.23 -35.62
CA LYS A 228 -30.36 25.43 -36.88
C LYS A 228 -29.03 26.17 -36.69
N GLY A 229 -28.95 27.09 -35.73
CA GLY A 229 -27.69 27.68 -35.32
C GLY A 229 -26.68 26.65 -34.78
N ASP A 230 -27.18 25.72 -33.96
CA ASP A 230 -26.35 24.62 -33.44
C ASP A 230 -25.82 23.69 -34.55
N GLU A 231 -26.67 23.37 -35.56
CA GLU A 231 -26.24 22.63 -36.77
C GLU A 231 -25.19 23.41 -37.56
N CYS A 232 -25.39 24.73 -37.75
CA CYS A 232 -24.45 25.61 -38.40
C CYS A 232 -23.09 25.63 -37.69
N LEU A 233 -23.04 25.80 -36.37
CA LEU A 233 -21.79 25.81 -35.61
C LEU A 233 -21.06 24.45 -35.67
N LYS A 234 -21.79 23.34 -35.68
CA LYS A 234 -21.20 22.00 -35.91
C LYS A 234 -20.54 21.90 -37.30
N ALA A 235 -21.23 22.39 -38.33
CA ALA A 235 -20.69 22.39 -39.68
C ALA A 235 -19.44 23.28 -39.79
N VAL A 236 -19.47 24.48 -39.20
CA VAL A 236 -18.29 25.36 -39.11
C VAL A 236 -17.12 24.69 -38.40
N ALA A 237 -17.36 24.02 -37.30
CA ALA A 237 -16.32 23.28 -36.56
C ALA A 237 -15.70 22.15 -37.41
N ILE A 238 -16.52 21.42 -38.18
CA ILE A 238 -16.05 20.38 -39.10
C ILE A 238 -15.20 21.01 -40.21
N GLY A 239 -15.69 22.06 -40.89
CA GLY A 239 -14.97 22.74 -41.95
C GLY A 239 -13.64 23.34 -41.48
N LEU A 240 -13.59 23.90 -40.25
CA LEU A 240 -12.35 24.38 -39.65
C LEU A 240 -11.36 23.23 -39.40
N ASN A 241 -11.83 22.11 -38.87
CA ASN A 241 -10.98 20.97 -38.57
C ASN A 241 -10.45 20.27 -39.85
N GLU A 242 -11.18 20.34 -40.97
CA GLU A 242 -10.71 19.80 -42.28
C GLU A 242 -9.58 20.65 -42.88
N VAL A 243 -9.53 21.94 -42.60
CA VAL A 243 -8.44 22.84 -43.04
C VAL A 243 -7.23 22.76 -42.11
N ILE A 244 -7.43 22.54 -40.81
CA ILE A 244 -6.38 22.42 -39.79
C ILE A 244 -5.86 20.98 -39.77
N THR A 245 -4.99 20.62 -40.71
CA THR A 245 -4.55 19.23 -40.95
C THR A 245 -3.20 18.87 -40.36
N ARG A 246 -2.34 19.87 -40.00
CA ARG A 246 -1.04 19.57 -39.42
C ARG A 246 -1.20 19.15 -37.98
N ASN A 247 -0.49 18.10 -37.56
CA ASN A 247 -0.50 17.64 -36.17
C ASN A 247 -0.07 18.67 -35.13
N THR A 248 0.62 19.74 -35.57
CA THR A 248 1.06 20.85 -34.75
C THR A 248 0.05 21.96 -34.64
N ASP A 249 -0.88 22.03 -35.60
CA ASP A 249 -1.90 23.06 -35.64
C ASP A 249 -3.07 22.66 -34.73
N PHE A 250 -3.70 23.63 -34.16
CA PHE A 250 -4.75 23.38 -33.16
C PHE A 250 -5.92 24.33 -33.41
N CYS A 251 -7.16 23.82 -33.28
CA CYS A 251 -8.35 24.66 -33.30
C CYS A 251 -9.28 24.34 -32.14
N ALA A 252 -10.05 25.34 -31.73
CA ALA A 252 -11.00 25.24 -30.62
C ALA A 252 -12.20 26.18 -30.84
N ARG A 253 -13.30 25.86 -30.19
CA ARG A 253 -14.40 26.80 -30.00
C ARG A 253 -14.10 27.68 -28.78
N TYR A 254 -13.98 29.00 -28.99
CA TYR A 254 -13.64 29.94 -27.92
C TYR A 254 -14.87 30.31 -27.09
N GLY A 255 -16.06 30.41 -27.70
CA GLY A 255 -17.35 30.65 -27.04
C GLY A 255 -18.38 31.23 -28.02
N GLY A 256 -19.66 30.92 -27.82
CA GLY A 256 -20.70 31.39 -28.73
C GLY A 256 -20.45 30.95 -30.17
N GLU A 257 -20.34 31.94 -31.05
CA GLU A 257 -19.99 31.78 -32.48
C GLU A 257 -18.53 31.97 -32.82
N GLU A 258 -17.66 32.08 -31.79
CA GLU A 258 -16.22 32.34 -31.97
C GLU A 258 -15.40 31.08 -31.95
N PHE A 259 -14.46 30.95 -32.87
CA PHE A 259 -13.50 29.86 -32.98
C PHE A 259 -12.08 30.46 -33.03
N VAL A 260 -11.11 29.63 -32.64
CA VAL A 260 -9.70 30.01 -32.61
C VAL A 260 -8.84 28.95 -33.24
N ALA A 261 -7.73 29.34 -33.86
CA ALA A 261 -6.71 28.42 -34.32
C ALA A 261 -5.30 28.89 -33.90
N ILE A 262 -4.45 27.93 -33.56
CA ILE A 262 -3.04 28.11 -33.25
C ILE A 262 -2.25 27.46 -34.38
N LEU A 263 -1.37 28.20 -35.00
CA LEU A 263 -0.54 27.76 -36.11
C LEU A 263 0.94 27.95 -35.74
N PRO A 264 1.57 26.99 -35.09
CA PRO A 264 2.98 27.04 -34.73
C PRO A 264 3.86 27.08 -36.00
N ASN A 265 5.04 27.67 -35.88
CA ASN A 265 6.02 27.78 -36.97
C ASN A 265 5.40 28.25 -38.29
N THR A 266 4.50 29.24 -38.18
CA THR A 266 3.78 29.83 -39.34
C THR A 266 4.02 31.34 -39.33
N ASP A 267 4.71 31.79 -40.38
CA ASP A 267 5.02 33.20 -40.60
C ASP A 267 3.84 33.97 -41.26
N GLU A 268 3.97 35.26 -41.50
CA GLU A 268 2.93 36.07 -42.11
C GLU A 268 2.44 35.57 -43.47
N LYS A 269 3.33 34.97 -44.28
CA LYS A 269 2.95 34.44 -45.60
C LYS A 269 2.11 33.17 -45.43
N GLY A 270 2.54 32.29 -44.56
CA GLY A 270 1.78 31.09 -44.24
C GLY A 270 0.46 31.42 -43.57
N ALA A 271 0.44 32.41 -42.68
CA ALA A 271 -0.76 32.90 -42.01
C ALA A 271 -1.81 33.41 -43.03
N LYS A 272 -1.40 34.18 -44.03
CA LYS A 272 -2.30 34.68 -45.09
C LYS A 272 -2.94 33.55 -45.87
N VAL A 273 -2.16 32.57 -46.27
CA VAL A 273 -2.68 31.42 -47.02
C VAL A 273 -3.66 30.63 -46.14
N LYS A 274 -3.27 30.29 -44.90
CA LYS A 274 -4.07 29.46 -44.02
C LYS A 274 -5.38 30.16 -43.58
N ALA A 275 -5.33 31.45 -43.30
CA ALA A 275 -6.53 32.22 -42.90
C ALA A 275 -7.53 32.32 -44.07
N GLU A 276 -7.08 32.53 -45.31
CA GLU A 276 -8.00 32.53 -46.47
C GLU A 276 -8.54 31.11 -46.75
N GLU A 277 -7.75 30.03 -46.60
CA GLU A 277 -8.25 28.66 -46.67
C GLU A 277 -9.37 28.42 -45.65
N ILE A 278 -9.21 28.89 -44.41
CA ILE A 278 -10.24 28.81 -43.37
C ILE A 278 -11.50 29.58 -43.80
N ARG A 279 -11.34 30.83 -44.23
CA ARG A 279 -12.46 31.68 -44.64
C ARG A 279 -13.24 31.05 -45.81
N ASP A 280 -12.52 30.59 -46.84
CA ASP A 280 -13.10 29.94 -48.03
C ASP A 280 -13.79 28.61 -47.67
N ALA A 281 -13.22 27.84 -46.77
CA ALA A 281 -13.85 26.60 -46.32
C ALA A 281 -15.21 26.85 -45.62
N ILE A 282 -15.30 27.88 -44.79
CA ILE A 282 -16.55 28.23 -44.11
C ILE A 282 -17.60 28.72 -45.13
N GLU A 283 -17.21 29.60 -46.09
CA GLU A 283 -18.12 30.07 -47.11
C GLU A 283 -18.57 28.90 -48.04
N SER A 284 -17.67 27.98 -48.32
CA SER A 284 -17.92 26.79 -49.15
C SER A 284 -18.87 25.77 -48.53
N LEU A 285 -19.18 25.88 -47.22
CA LEU A 285 -20.22 25.05 -46.61
C LEU A 285 -21.59 25.32 -47.24
N GLY A 286 -21.80 26.45 -47.87
CA GLY A 286 -23.02 26.79 -48.62
C GLY A 286 -24.28 26.87 -47.79
N ILE A 287 -24.13 27.08 -46.49
CA ILE A 287 -25.26 27.18 -45.53
C ILE A 287 -26.03 28.47 -45.82
N GLU A 288 -27.27 28.37 -46.26
CA GLU A 288 -28.08 29.52 -46.65
C GLU A 288 -28.30 30.49 -45.45
N HIS A 289 -28.03 31.79 -45.71
CA HIS A 289 -28.30 32.84 -44.75
C HIS A 289 -29.10 34.00 -45.38
N SER A 290 -30.36 33.79 -45.63
CA SER A 290 -31.27 34.72 -46.35
C SER A 290 -31.38 36.14 -45.74
N LYS A 291 -31.06 36.33 -44.48
CA LYS A 291 -31.09 37.64 -43.80
C LYS A 291 -29.74 38.31 -43.68
N SER A 292 -28.69 37.65 -44.12
CA SER A 292 -27.35 38.28 -44.11
C SER A 292 -27.26 39.39 -45.12
N THR A 293 -26.58 40.47 -44.75
CA THR A 293 -26.27 41.60 -45.65
C THR A 293 -24.89 41.44 -46.29
N VAL A 294 -24.14 40.35 -45.93
CA VAL A 294 -22.76 40.13 -46.37
C VAL A 294 -22.71 39.18 -47.56
N SER A 295 -23.38 38.03 -47.42
CA SER A 295 -23.38 36.94 -48.41
C SER A 295 -24.72 36.14 -48.27
N PRO A 296 -25.27 35.51 -49.33
CA PRO A 296 -26.42 34.66 -49.21
C PRO A 296 -26.19 33.36 -48.42
N VAL A 297 -24.94 33.13 -48.05
CA VAL A 297 -24.51 31.97 -47.27
C VAL A 297 -23.76 32.44 -45.99
N ILE A 298 -23.61 31.50 -45.03
CA ILE A 298 -22.80 31.72 -43.84
C ILE A 298 -21.36 32.03 -44.24
N THR A 299 -20.80 33.08 -43.67
CA THR A 299 -19.42 33.53 -43.82
C THR A 299 -18.79 33.76 -42.45
N ALA A 300 -17.48 33.95 -42.43
CA ALA A 300 -16.74 34.29 -41.20
C ALA A 300 -15.79 35.43 -41.41
N SER A 301 -15.64 36.25 -40.37
CA SER A 301 -14.58 37.26 -40.29
C SER A 301 -13.43 36.69 -39.46
N LEU A 302 -12.21 36.93 -39.91
CA LEU A 302 -11.00 36.40 -39.26
C LEU A 302 -10.06 37.54 -38.88
N GLY A 303 -9.62 37.52 -37.62
CA GLY A 303 -8.53 38.36 -37.10
C GLY A 303 -7.27 37.50 -36.91
N VAL A 304 -6.18 37.90 -37.50
CA VAL A 304 -4.94 37.11 -37.54
C VAL A 304 -3.82 37.90 -36.88
N ALA A 305 -3.19 37.30 -35.89
CA ALA A 305 -2.01 37.86 -35.24
C ALA A 305 -0.80 36.92 -35.45
N THR A 306 0.24 37.43 -36.08
CA THR A 306 1.51 36.71 -36.20
C THR A 306 2.58 37.40 -35.33
N VAL A 307 3.23 36.59 -34.50
CA VAL A 307 4.31 37.03 -33.60
C VAL A 307 5.62 36.35 -33.95
N ASN A 308 6.71 37.09 -33.83
CA ASN A 308 8.06 36.58 -33.99
C ASN A 308 8.80 36.71 -32.66
N PHE A 309 9.44 35.63 -32.19
CA PHE A 309 10.14 35.61 -30.90
C PHE A 309 11.61 36.04 -31.00
N VAL A 310 12.18 36.16 -32.19
CA VAL A 310 13.60 36.49 -32.39
C VAL A 310 13.99 37.81 -31.72
N ASN A 311 13.11 38.81 -31.78
CA ASN A 311 13.39 40.16 -31.26
C ASN A 311 12.58 40.55 -30.02
N HIS A 312 11.57 39.77 -29.64
CA HIS A 312 10.63 40.12 -28.55
C HIS A 312 10.26 38.91 -27.72
N HIS A 313 10.96 38.73 -26.60
CA HIS A 313 10.75 37.58 -25.73
C HIS A 313 9.52 37.67 -24.79
N ASN A 314 8.75 38.75 -24.83
CA ASN A 314 7.72 39.06 -23.83
C ASN A 314 6.29 38.94 -24.32
N TRP A 315 6.02 38.21 -25.41
CA TRP A 315 4.66 37.94 -25.84
C TRP A 315 3.94 37.03 -24.87
N THR A 316 2.76 37.45 -24.41
CA THR A 316 1.88 36.68 -23.54
C THR A 316 0.64 36.27 -24.32
N LEU A 317 -0.03 35.21 -23.84
CA LEU A 317 -1.34 34.80 -24.36
C LEU A 317 -2.28 36.02 -24.55
N THR A 318 -2.39 36.86 -23.53
CA THR A 318 -3.28 38.01 -23.54
C THR A 318 -2.90 39.03 -24.61
N SER A 319 -1.60 39.33 -24.80
CA SER A 319 -1.18 40.29 -25.78
C SER A 319 -1.41 39.82 -27.23
N ILE A 320 -1.18 38.53 -27.49
CA ILE A 320 -1.42 37.91 -28.80
C ILE A 320 -2.91 37.90 -29.14
N LEU A 321 -3.76 37.47 -28.18
CA LEU A 321 -5.21 37.45 -28.36
C LEU A 321 -5.77 38.87 -28.59
N ASN A 322 -5.36 39.86 -27.80
CA ASN A 322 -5.83 41.24 -27.98
C ASN A 322 -5.49 41.79 -29.38
N THR A 323 -4.36 41.37 -29.95
CA THR A 323 -3.96 41.77 -31.30
C THR A 323 -4.83 41.09 -32.36
N ALA A 324 -5.09 39.81 -32.21
CA ALA A 324 -5.98 39.06 -33.11
C ALA A 324 -7.42 39.59 -33.01
N ASP A 325 -7.91 39.87 -31.78
CA ASP A 325 -9.25 40.43 -31.55
C ASP A 325 -9.42 41.81 -32.20
N LYS A 326 -8.41 42.69 -32.10
CA LYS A 326 -8.42 43.98 -32.80
C LYS A 326 -8.51 43.79 -34.31
N ALA A 327 -7.75 42.85 -34.88
CA ALA A 327 -7.80 42.54 -36.29
C ALA A 327 -9.19 42.00 -36.69
N LEU A 328 -9.80 41.14 -35.86
CA LEU A 328 -11.17 40.63 -36.05
C LEU A 328 -12.21 41.77 -36.05
N TYR A 329 -12.06 42.72 -35.12
CA TYR A 329 -12.93 43.90 -35.10
C TYR A 329 -12.81 44.69 -36.38
N ASP A 330 -11.60 44.90 -36.91
CA ASP A 330 -11.35 45.59 -38.19
C ASP A 330 -11.94 44.79 -39.38
N ALA A 331 -11.89 43.44 -39.35
CA ALA A 331 -12.55 42.59 -40.34
C ALA A 331 -14.09 42.76 -40.34
N LYS A 332 -14.70 42.77 -39.15
CA LYS A 332 -16.14 42.96 -38.99
C LYS A 332 -16.60 44.34 -39.42
N THR A 333 -15.89 45.41 -39.05
CA THR A 333 -16.21 46.81 -39.44
C THR A 333 -15.86 47.10 -40.89
N GLY A 334 -14.88 46.44 -41.45
CA GLY A 334 -14.46 46.59 -42.86
C GLY A 334 -15.44 45.94 -43.87
N GLY A 335 -16.50 45.31 -43.46
CA GLY A 335 -17.54 44.71 -44.35
C GLY A 335 -17.69 43.18 -44.22
N ARG A 336 -17.05 42.54 -43.23
CA ARG A 336 -17.11 41.10 -42.95
C ARG A 336 -16.56 40.22 -44.07
N ASN A 337 -16.70 38.89 -43.93
CA ASN A 337 -16.23 37.86 -44.87
C ASN A 337 -14.81 38.14 -45.36
N ARG A 338 -13.88 38.40 -44.44
CA ARG A 338 -12.47 38.75 -44.76
C ARG A 338 -11.53 38.38 -43.64
N CYS A 339 -10.26 38.29 -44.04
CA CYS A 339 -9.15 38.17 -43.10
C CYS A 339 -8.47 39.57 -42.93
N VAL A 340 -8.24 39.97 -41.68
CA VAL A 340 -7.40 41.12 -41.35
C VAL A 340 -6.20 40.63 -40.55
N PHE A 341 -5.02 41.10 -40.95
CA PHE A 341 -3.74 40.66 -40.42
C PHE A 341 -3.11 41.77 -39.60
N SER A 342 -2.66 41.45 -38.44
CA SER A 342 -1.84 42.30 -37.59
C SER A 342 -0.55 41.58 -37.24
N SER A 343 0.56 42.15 -37.65
CA SER A 343 1.88 41.70 -37.20
C SER A 343 2.26 42.49 -35.97
N LEU A 344 2.68 41.77 -34.93
CA LEU A 344 3.30 42.38 -33.78
C LEU A 344 4.79 42.51 -34.08
N PRO A 345 5.33 43.72 -33.93
CA PRO A 345 6.71 44.01 -34.30
C PRO A 345 7.75 43.24 -33.47
#